data_249f1c9925ac0ece74434ff1a2d552f5
#
_entry.id   249f1c9925ac0ece74434ff1a2d552f5
#
_cell.length_a   1.000
_cell.length_b   1.000
_cell.length_c   1.000
_cell.angle_alpha   90.00
_cell.angle_beta   90.00
_cell.angle_gamma   90.00
#
_symmetry.space_group_name_H-M   'P 1'
#
loop_
_entity.id
_entity.type
_entity.pdbx_description
1 polymer ?
#
loop_
_entity_poly.entity_id
_entity_poly.type
_entity_poly.pdbx_seq_one_letter_code
_entity_poly.pdbx_strand_id
1 'polypeptide(L)'
;MLGPMSEALQLHRATLDNGMRVVVNPDTTSPGVAVNMWYRVGSADEEPGHFGFAHLFEHLMFSGTTSGIASSEHLATIESVGGSANASTSFDRTNYFETVPAGALELALWLEAERLAHLAVTEANLATQREVVKEEKRQRYDNTPYGDLFDLLLDGRFGGEHPYGHPTIGSVPDLDAACLDDVTAFHSTWYRPDNAVLVISGCVEADEGLTLADKYLGAVPAATGDLPERIQGRVRHDNPRVVVTRPLPRTAVTRAWATPPITNPDNTHRRHGHRHTRIGDELTAHSHPGKGTSPRRWSGYERLWAGTGNVGSSSVGTPQARGLRERTDRGCR
;
A
#
# COMPACT_ATOMS: atom_id res chain seq x y z
N MET A 1 -5.44 21.94 -30.96
CA MET A 1 -4.01 21.67 -31.15
C MET A 1 -3.52 21.13 -29.82
N LEU A 2 -3.23 19.85 -29.74
CA LEU A 2 -2.52 19.29 -28.60
C LEU A 2 -1.08 19.77 -28.73
N GLY A 3 -0.60 20.49 -27.70
CA GLY A 3 0.78 20.92 -27.61
C GLY A 3 1.75 19.71 -27.62
N PRO A 4 3.06 19.91 -27.84
CA PRO A 4 4.03 18.84 -27.93
C PRO A 4 4.00 18.03 -26.63
N MET A 5 3.91 16.71 -26.80
CA MET A 5 3.93 15.75 -25.69
C MET A 5 5.24 15.89 -24.91
N SER A 6 5.08 16.04 -23.61
CA SER A 6 6.05 16.12 -22.51
C SER A 6 7.52 15.95 -22.89
N GLU A 7 8.29 16.97 -22.59
CA GLU A 7 9.73 16.80 -22.38
C GLU A 7 9.93 15.59 -21.44
N ALA A 8 10.84 14.71 -21.80
CA ALA A 8 11.17 13.58 -20.96
C ALA A 8 11.65 14.11 -19.60
N LEU A 9 11.07 13.56 -18.50
CA LEU A 9 11.46 13.96 -17.15
C LEU A 9 12.98 13.89 -17.01
N GLN A 10 13.61 15.01 -16.65
CA GLN A 10 15.04 15.08 -16.39
C GLN A 10 15.29 14.69 -14.93
N LEU A 11 15.47 13.38 -14.68
CA LEU A 11 15.72 12.86 -13.35
C LEU A 11 17.22 12.88 -13.03
N HIS A 12 17.57 13.61 -11.99
CA HIS A 12 18.92 13.63 -11.42
C HIS A 12 19.00 12.59 -10.30
N ARG A 13 20.07 11.78 -10.31
CA ARG A 13 20.22 10.65 -9.38
C ARG A 13 21.58 10.67 -8.73
N ALA A 14 21.60 10.40 -7.43
CA ALA A 14 22.82 10.19 -6.66
C ALA A 14 22.63 9.03 -5.69
N THR A 15 23.74 8.50 -5.20
CA THR A 15 23.76 7.61 -4.02
C THR A 15 24.67 8.25 -3.00
N LEU A 16 24.14 8.47 -1.79
CA LEU A 16 24.89 9.02 -0.68
C LEU A 16 25.89 7.99 -0.12
N ASP A 17 26.89 8.43 0.63
CA ASP A 17 27.91 7.55 1.21
C ASP A 17 27.34 6.47 2.15
N ASN A 18 26.19 6.72 2.77
CA ASN A 18 25.46 5.77 3.60
C ASN A 18 24.58 4.77 2.81
N GLY A 19 24.63 4.81 1.48
CA GLY A 19 23.90 3.92 0.58
C GLY A 19 22.50 4.40 0.19
N MET A 20 21.99 5.52 0.71
CA MET A 20 20.69 6.04 0.33
C MET A 20 20.68 6.53 -1.12
N ARG A 21 19.68 6.14 -1.87
CA ARG A 21 19.46 6.62 -3.24
C ARG A 21 18.62 7.87 -3.23
N VAL A 22 19.05 8.89 -3.96
CA VAL A 22 18.35 10.17 -4.10
C VAL A 22 17.98 10.40 -5.55
N VAL A 23 16.75 10.84 -5.78
CA VAL A 23 16.22 11.23 -7.08
C VAL A 23 15.65 12.62 -6.97
N VAL A 24 16.15 13.56 -7.77
CA VAL A 24 15.61 14.92 -7.86
C VAL A 24 14.97 15.11 -9.25
N ASN A 25 13.73 15.57 -9.26
CA ASN A 25 12.96 15.92 -10.44
C ASN A 25 12.57 17.42 -10.36
N PRO A 26 13.39 18.31 -10.92
CA PRO A 26 13.08 19.74 -10.96
C PRO A 26 11.81 20.01 -11.76
N ASP A 27 10.90 20.79 -11.21
CA ASP A 27 9.71 21.32 -11.87
C ASP A 27 9.38 22.71 -11.34
N THR A 28 9.95 23.72 -11.97
CA THR A 28 9.76 25.12 -11.59
C THR A 28 8.39 25.69 -11.97
N THR A 29 7.54 24.91 -12.63
CA THR A 29 6.15 25.31 -12.92
C THR A 29 5.21 25.17 -11.72
N SER A 30 5.63 24.40 -10.69
CA SER A 30 4.93 24.25 -9.42
C SER A 30 5.51 25.18 -8.37
N PRO A 31 4.72 25.86 -7.51
CA PRO A 31 5.22 26.67 -6.39
C PRO A 31 5.66 25.82 -5.18
N GLY A 32 5.36 24.53 -5.17
CA GLY A 32 5.64 23.60 -4.08
C GLY A 32 6.68 22.56 -4.46
N VAL A 33 7.17 21.87 -3.43
CA VAL A 33 8.05 20.73 -3.56
C VAL A 33 7.48 19.55 -2.79
N ALA A 34 7.55 18.36 -3.39
CA ALA A 34 7.19 17.11 -2.75
C ALA A 34 8.48 16.38 -2.34
N VAL A 35 8.51 15.93 -1.10
CA VAL A 35 9.53 15.03 -0.55
C VAL A 35 8.86 13.67 -0.33
N ASN A 36 9.45 12.59 -0.83
CA ASN A 36 8.88 11.27 -0.68
C ASN A 36 9.98 10.26 -0.33
N MET A 37 9.94 9.77 0.90
CA MET A 37 10.85 8.75 1.42
C MET A 37 10.22 7.37 1.26
N TRP A 38 10.83 6.52 0.46
CA TRP A 38 10.39 5.15 0.18
C TRP A 38 11.30 4.15 0.88
N TYR A 39 10.71 3.25 1.63
CA TYR A 39 11.40 2.09 2.21
C TYR A 39 10.95 0.82 1.48
N ARG A 40 11.91 -0.02 1.11
CA ARG A 40 11.62 -1.33 0.50
C ARG A 40 11.30 -2.34 1.59
N VAL A 41 10.19 -2.09 2.28
CA VAL A 41 9.62 -2.96 3.31
C VAL A 41 8.10 -2.78 3.32
N GLY A 42 7.37 -3.87 3.39
CA GLY A 42 5.92 -3.89 3.47
C GLY A 42 5.44 -5.16 4.13
N SER A 43 4.15 -5.45 4.07
CA SER A 43 3.60 -6.62 4.74
C SER A 43 4.10 -7.96 4.18
N ALA A 44 4.67 -7.99 2.97
CA ALA A 44 5.29 -9.19 2.42
C ALA A 44 6.65 -9.54 3.05
N ASP A 45 7.21 -8.64 3.86
CA ASP A 45 8.47 -8.83 4.56
C ASP A 45 8.24 -9.22 6.04
N GLU A 46 6.98 -9.43 6.44
CA GLU A 46 6.58 -9.86 7.79
C GLU A 46 6.68 -11.38 7.94
N GLU A 47 7.12 -11.82 9.09
CA GLU A 47 7.14 -13.23 9.46
C GLU A 47 5.82 -13.66 10.12
N PRO A 48 5.44 -14.94 10.05
CA PRO A 48 4.31 -15.47 10.82
C PRO A 48 4.41 -15.14 12.31
N GLY A 49 3.34 -14.58 12.88
CA GLY A 49 3.29 -14.07 14.24
C GLY A 49 3.58 -12.57 14.36
N HIS A 50 3.96 -11.91 13.25
CA HIS A 50 4.24 -10.48 13.19
C HIS A 50 3.41 -9.75 12.11
N PHE A 51 2.28 -10.32 11.71
CA PHE A 51 1.45 -9.72 10.67
C PHE A 51 0.80 -8.40 11.11
N GLY A 52 1.10 -7.34 10.36
CA GLY A 52 0.68 -5.97 10.62
C GLY A 52 1.81 -5.04 11.07
N PHE A 53 3.04 -5.54 11.22
CA PHE A 53 4.18 -4.74 11.69
C PHE A 53 4.53 -3.61 10.72
N ALA A 54 4.53 -3.85 9.41
CA ALA A 54 4.81 -2.82 8.43
C ALA A 54 3.82 -1.65 8.53
N HIS A 55 2.53 -1.94 8.73
CA HIS A 55 1.52 -0.92 8.91
C HIS A 55 1.60 -0.27 10.30
N LEU A 56 1.88 -1.04 11.35
CA LEU A 56 2.14 -0.48 12.68
C LEU A 56 3.32 0.50 12.66
N PHE A 57 4.36 0.19 11.88
CA PHE A 57 5.49 1.11 11.69
C PHE A 57 5.13 2.37 10.92
N GLU A 58 4.20 2.31 9.95
CA GLU A 58 3.68 3.53 9.33
C GLU A 58 3.21 4.53 10.39
N HIS A 59 2.51 4.05 11.42
CA HIS A 59 2.04 4.87 12.54
C HIS A 59 3.19 5.26 13.51
N LEU A 60 4.04 4.31 13.87
CA LEU A 60 5.13 4.54 14.83
C LEU A 60 6.13 5.58 14.35
N MET A 61 6.35 5.72 13.05
CA MET A 61 7.25 6.71 12.48
C MET A 61 6.82 8.17 12.74
N PHE A 62 5.60 8.39 13.22
CA PHE A 62 5.12 9.69 13.68
C PHE A 62 5.05 9.83 15.20
N SER A 63 5.60 8.87 15.94
CA SER A 63 5.55 8.85 17.42
C SER A 63 6.55 9.78 18.11
N GLY A 64 7.37 10.50 17.33
CA GLY A 64 8.38 11.42 17.84
C GLY A 64 9.80 10.85 17.81
N THR A 65 10.75 11.63 18.26
CA THR A 65 12.18 11.31 18.21
C THR A 65 12.85 11.44 19.58
N THR A 66 13.96 10.73 19.76
CA THR A 66 14.80 10.85 20.96
C THR A 66 15.56 12.17 21.02
N SER A 67 15.66 12.90 19.91
CA SER A 67 16.27 14.24 19.79
C SER A 67 15.34 15.36 20.22
N GLY A 68 14.05 15.10 20.50
CA GLY A 68 13.15 16.06 21.10
C GLY A 68 11.91 16.45 20.29
N ILE A 69 11.67 15.87 19.10
CA ILE A 69 10.41 16.04 18.38
C ILE A 69 9.36 15.21 19.08
N ALA A 70 8.25 15.82 19.48
CA ALA A 70 7.17 15.13 20.17
C ALA A 70 6.30 14.31 19.20
N SER A 71 5.50 13.40 19.77
CA SER A 71 4.52 12.63 18.98
C SER A 71 3.58 13.56 18.22
N SER A 72 3.40 13.27 16.92
CA SER A 72 2.62 14.07 15.96
C SER A 72 3.16 15.48 15.66
N GLU A 73 4.25 15.90 16.27
CA GLU A 73 4.83 17.24 16.02
C GLU A 73 5.40 17.35 14.60
N HIS A 74 5.90 16.25 14.02
CA HIS A 74 6.32 16.20 12.62
C HIS A 74 5.18 16.68 11.69
N LEU A 75 3.99 16.09 11.81
CA LEU A 75 2.84 16.47 11.00
C LEU A 75 2.42 17.93 11.26
N ALA A 76 2.33 18.32 12.53
CA ALA A 76 1.97 19.70 12.91
C ALA A 76 2.97 20.72 12.39
N THR A 77 4.26 20.41 12.37
CA THR A 77 5.31 21.27 11.84
C THR A 77 5.18 21.48 10.33
N ILE A 78 4.95 20.39 9.57
CA ILE A 78 4.68 20.49 8.12
C ILE A 78 3.41 21.30 7.84
N GLU A 79 2.33 21.06 8.58
CA GLU A 79 1.09 21.82 8.43
C GLU A 79 1.28 23.31 8.77
N SER A 80 2.10 23.65 9.77
CA SER A 80 2.36 25.03 10.20
C SER A 80 3.00 25.89 9.13
N VAL A 81 3.74 25.30 8.19
CA VAL A 81 4.34 25.99 7.04
C VAL A 81 3.47 25.95 5.79
N GLY A 82 2.24 25.47 5.91
CA GLY A 82 1.28 25.36 4.79
C GLY A 82 1.48 24.10 3.94
N GLY A 83 2.19 23.11 4.46
CA GLY A 83 2.38 21.81 3.84
C GLY A 83 1.32 20.78 4.23
N SER A 84 1.47 19.59 3.71
CA SER A 84 0.71 18.40 4.10
C SER A 84 1.63 17.20 4.08
N ALA A 85 1.41 16.25 5.00
CA ALA A 85 2.17 15.01 5.06
C ALA A 85 1.23 13.81 5.22
N ASN A 86 1.63 12.66 4.71
CA ASN A 86 0.93 11.41 4.87
C ASN A 86 1.88 10.22 4.67
N ALA A 87 1.38 9.01 4.88
CA ALA A 87 2.13 7.80 4.62
C ALA A 87 1.23 6.73 3.98
N SER A 88 1.82 5.69 3.45
CA SER A 88 1.08 4.51 3.00
C SER A 88 1.94 3.25 3.02
N THR A 89 1.33 2.14 3.41
CA THR A 89 1.93 0.82 3.41
C THR A 89 1.25 -0.10 2.40
N SER A 90 2.05 -0.92 1.73
CA SER A 90 1.56 -1.98 0.85
C SER A 90 2.33 -3.27 1.12
N PHE A 91 2.17 -4.28 0.27
CA PHE A 91 2.92 -5.53 0.43
C PHE A 91 4.44 -5.34 0.30
N ASP A 92 4.89 -4.50 -0.64
CA ASP A 92 6.30 -4.44 -1.03
C ASP A 92 7.02 -3.19 -0.56
N ARG A 93 6.29 -2.21 -0.02
CA ARG A 93 6.85 -0.90 0.30
C ARG A 93 6.06 -0.18 1.37
N THR A 94 6.73 0.69 2.10
CA THR A 94 6.15 1.76 2.93
C THR A 94 6.74 3.08 2.47
N ASN A 95 5.92 4.11 2.32
CA ASN A 95 6.43 5.43 1.96
C ASN A 95 5.77 6.54 2.78
N TYR A 96 6.56 7.55 3.05
CA TYR A 96 6.19 8.78 3.74
C TYR A 96 6.38 9.92 2.77
N PHE A 97 5.39 10.76 2.63
CA PHE A 97 5.42 11.82 1.63
C PHE A 97 4.84 13.11 2.17
N GLU A 98 5.48 14.18 1.78
CA GLU A 98 5.17 15.54 2.20
C GLU A 98 5.12 16.44 0.98
N THR A 99 4.25 17.44 1.04
CA THR A 99 4.24 18.53 0.06
C THR A 99 4.31 19.83 0.84
N VAL A 100 5.31 20.64 0.53
CA VAL A 100 5.57 21.91 1.22
C VAL A 100 5.81 23.04 0.22
N PRO A 101 5.65 24.31 0.61
CA PRO A 101 6.18 25.42 -0.17
C PRO A 101 7.70 25.26 -0.38
N ALA A 102 8.22 25.70 -1.52
CA ALA A 102 9.64 25.52 -1.87
C ALA A 102 10.60 25.98 -0.77
N GLY A 103 10.32 27.10 -0.10
CA GLY A 103 11.13 27.60 1.00
C GLY A 103 11.16 26.75 2.27
N ALA A 104 10.33 25.69 2.36
CA ALA A 104 10.28 24.77 3.49
C ALA A 104 10.89 23.39 3.15
N LEU A 105 11.53 23.21 1.98
CA LEU A 105 12.19 21.97 1.60
C LEU A 105 13.22 21.50 2.63
N GLU A 106 14.06 22.41 3.09
CA GLU A 106 15.10 22.11 4.08
C GLU A 106 14.52 21.59 5.39
N LEU A 107 13.41 22.16 5.86
CA LEU A 107 12.67 21.71 7.04
C LEU A 107 12.14 20.29 6.85
N ALA A 108 11.53 19.98 5.70
CA ALA A 108 11.01 18.66 5.40
C ALA A 108 12.12 17.61 5.38
N LEU A 109 13.26 17.90 4.75
CA LEU A 109 14.41 16.98 4.72
C LEU A 109 15.03 16.77 6.11
N TRP A 110 15.08 17.81 6.94
CA TRP A 110 15.53 17.68 8.30
C TRP A 110 14.60 16.79 9.12
N LEU A 111 13.28 16.95 9.02
CA LEU A 111 12.31 16.11 9.72
C LEU A 111 12.40 14.64 9.29
N GLU A 112 12.60 14.37 7.99
CA GLU A 112 12.81 13.01 7.49
C GLU A 112 14.09 12.39 8.05
N ALA A 113 15.20 13.15 8.13
CA ALA A 113 16.45 12.70 8.70
C ALA A 113 16.32 12.41 10.22
N GLU A 114 15.62 13.29 10.94
CA GLU A 114 15.37 13.14 12.38
C GLU A 114 14.60 11.85 12.68
N ARG A 115 13.51 11.59 11.99
CA ARG A 115 12.76 10.36 12.25
C ARG A 115 13.47 9.09 11.79
N LEU A 116 14.33 9.15 10.76
CA LEU A 116 15.12 8.01 10.33
C LEU A 116 16.24 7.68 11.34
N ALA A 117 16.90 8.72 11.86
CA ALA A 117 18.07 8.56 12.75
C ALA A 117 17.69 8.38 14.22
N HIS A 118 16.58 8.98 14.66
CA HIS A 118 16.28 9.20 16.08
C HIS A 118 14.87 8.79 16.49
N LEU A 119 14.21 7.90 15.74
CA LEU A 119 12.86 7.44 16.08
C LEU A 119 12.77 6.97 17.54
N ALA A 120 11.80 7.50 18.28
CA ALA A 120 11.53 7.11 19.66
C ALA A 120 10.49 5.99 19.71
N VAL A 121 10.92 4.73 19.69
CA VAL A 121 10.04 3.59 19.92
C VAL A 121 10.05 3.26 21.41
N THR A 122 8.91 3.43 22.07
CA THR A 122 8.72 3.17 23.50
C THR A 122 7.51 2.27 23.73
N GLU A 123 7.45 1.61 24.89
CA GLU A 123 6.28 0.81 25.28
C GLU A 123 4.98 1.61 25.22
N ALA A 124 5.02 2.89 25.61
CA ALA A 124 3.85 3.76 25.59
C ALA A 124 3.39 4.08 24.17
N ASN A 125 4.33 4.37 23.25
CA ASN A 125 4.04 4.63 21.85
C ASN A 125 3.52 3.35 21.18
N LEU A 126 4.17 2.23 21.42
CA LEU A 126 3.74 0.92 20.90
C LEU A 126 2.32 0.58 21.35
N ALA A 127 2.03 0.69 22.64
CA ALA A 127 0.70 0.42 23.19
C ALA A 127 -0.36 1.34 22.56
N THR A 128 -0.05 2.62 22.40
CA THR A 128 -0.97 3.59 21.79
C THR A 128 -1.25 3.26 20.32
N GLN A 129 -0.20 3.08 19.51
CA GLN A 129 -0.36 2.83 18.08
C GLN A 129 -0.98 1.47 17.78
N ARG A 130 -0.72 0.47 18.61
CA ARG A 130 -1.41 -0.83 18.53
C ARG A 130 -2.92 -0.68 18.63
N GLU A 131 -3.42 0.08 19.60
CA GLU A 131 -4.87 0.29 19.75
C GLU A 131 -5.46 1.11 18.57
N VAL A 132 -4.70 2.09 18.04
CA VAL A 132 -5.10 2.85 16.84
C VAL A 132 -5.26 1.92 15.64
N VAL A 133 -4.28 1.07 15.36
CA VAL A 133 -4.32 0.12 14.23
C VAL A 133 -5.44 -0.91 14.40
N LYS A 134 -5.67 -1.41 15.61
CA LYS A 134 -6.78 -2.33 15.91
C LYS A 134 -8.14 -1.66 15.69
N GLU A 135 -8.29 -0.39 16.08
CA GLU A 135 -9.51 0.36 15.84
C GLU A 135 -9.72 0.63 14.34
N GLU A 136 -8.66 0.97 13.61
CA GLU A 136 -8.71 1.12 12.16
C GLU A 136 -9.16 -0.18 11.47
N LYS A 137 -8.62 -1.34 11.92
CA LYS A 137 -9.05 -2.64 11.42
C LYS A 137 -10.54 -2.87 11.66
N ARG A 138 -11.03 -2.59 12.86
CA ARG A 138 -12.46 -2.71 13.18
C ARG A 138 -13.31 -1.83 12.25
N GLN A 139 -12.94 -0.57 12.07
CA GLN A 139 -13.73 0.38 11.28
C GLN A 139 -13.71 0.08 9.79
N ARG A 140 -12.55 -0.26 9.23
CA ARG A 140 -12.40 -0.43 7.78
C ARG A 140 -12.73 -1.84 7.28
N TYR A 141 -12.57 -2.85 8.13
CA TYR A 141 -12.69 -4.26 7.75
C TYR A 141 -13.81 -4.95 8.52
N ASP A 142 -13.70 -5.06 9.86
CA ASP A 142 -14.58 -5.95 10.63
C ASP A 142 -16.02 -5.45 10.66
N ASN A 143 -16.25 -4.15 10.78
CA ASN A 143 -17.58 -3.51 10.81
C ASN A 143 -18.10 -3.13 9.41
N THR A 144 -17.34 -3.36 8.37
CA THR A 144 -17.72 -3.00 6.99
C THR A 144 -18.31 -4.22 6.28
N PRO A 145 -19.51 -4.10 5.65
CA PRO A 145 -20.04 -5.19 4.83
C PRO A 145 -19.03 -5.61 3.75
N TYR A 146 -18.74 -6.91 3.66
CA TYR A 146 -17.72 -7.50 2.80
C TYR A 146 -16.27 -7.07 3.11
N GLY A 147 -16.00 -6.58 4.31
CA GLY A 147 -14.67 -6.09 4.68
C GLY A 147 -13.60 -7.17 4.69
N ASP A 148 -13.95 -8.44 4.96
CA ASP A 148 -13.08 -9.61 4.90
C ASP A 148 -12.84 -10.17 3.47
N LEU A 149 -13.47 -9.58 2.45
CA LEU A 149 -13.39 -10.08 1.08
C LEU A 149 -11.96 -10.14 0.55
N PHE A 150 -11.16 -9.12 0.85
CA PHE A 150 -9.78 -9.06 0.36
C PHE A 150 -8.91 -10.12 1.02
N ASP A 151 -9.08 -10.36 2.30
CA ASP A 151 -8.37 -11.40 3.06
C ASP A 151 -8.69 -12.79 2.50
N LEU A 152 -9.97 -13.07 2.22
CA LEU A 152 -10.40 -14.31 1.58
C LEU A 152 -9.80 -14.51 0.18
N LEU A 153 -9.61 -13.43 -0.58
CA LEU A 153 -8.97 -13.48 -1.90
C LEU A 153 -7.47 -13.74 -1.80
N LEU A 154 -6.78 -13.13 -0.83
CA LEU A 154 -5.37 -13.34 -0.58
C LEU A 154 -5.11 -14.77 -0.13
N ASP A 155 -5.83 -15.25 0.89
CA ASP A 155 -5.72 -16.64 1.36
C ASP A 155 -6.04 -17.65 0.25
N GLY A 156 -7.11 -17.42 -0.48
CA GLY A 156 -7.50 -18.29 -1.61
C GLY A 156 -6.47 -18.35 -2.72
N ARG A 157 -5.72 -17.28 -2.97
CA ARG A 157 -4.72 -17.20 -4.03
C ARG A 157 -3.33 -17.62 -3.60
N PHE A 158 -2.93 -17.22 -2.43
CA PHE A 158 -1.56 -17.35 -1.94
C PHE A 158 -1.45 -18.41 -0.81
N GLY A 159 -2.46 -18.49 0.05
CA GLY A 159 -2.39 -19.24 1.30
C GLY A 159 -1.69 -18.47 2.41
N GLY A 160 -2.01 -18.78 3.66
CA GLY A 160 -1.58 -17.98 4.82
C GLY A 160 -0.06 -17.95 5.08
N GLU A 161 0.69 -18.89 4.51
CA GLU A 161 2.17 -18.92 4.64
C GLU A 161 2.91 -18.12 3.56
N HIS A 162 2.19 -17.63 2.55
CA HIS A 162 2.80 -16.84 1.49
C HIS A 162 2.95 -15.37 1.92
N PRO A 163 4.04 -14.66 1.59
CA PRO A 163 4.22 -13.25 1.91
C PRO A 163 3.05 -12.32 1.54
N TYR A 164 2.33 -12.65 0.47
CA TYR A 164 1.11 -11.94 0.07
C TYR A 164 -0.19 -12.61 0.56
N GLY A 165 -0.11 -13.58 1.46
CA GLY A 165 -1.27 -14.35 1.92
C GLY A 165 -2.09 -13.69 3.03
N HIS A 166 -1.64 -12.58 3.56
CA HIS A 166 -2.29 -11.84 4.63
C HIS A 166 -2.49 -10.36 4.28
N PRO A 167 -3.45 -9.66 4.89
CA PRO A 167 -3.69 -8.24 4.63
C PRO A 167 -2.63 -7.37 5.30
N THR A 168 -2.34 -6.22 4.71
CA THR A 168 -1.37 -5.23 5.25
C THR A 168 -1.75 -4.71 6.64
N ILE A 169 -3.05 -4.65 6.96
CA ILE A 169 -3.53 -4.25 8.30
C ILE A 169 -3.16 -5.27 9.38
N GLY A 170 -2.79 -6.48 9.00
CA GLY A 170 -2.37 -7.56 9.89
C GLY A 170 -3.48 -8.25 10.66
N SER A 171 -3.08 -8.97 11.70
CA SER A 171 -3.96 -9.71 12.59
C SER A 171 -3.96 -9.13 13.99
N VAL A 172 -5.14 -9.11 14.65
CA VAL A 172 -5.23 -8.62 16.03
C VAL A 172 -4.40 -9.46 17.00
N PRO A 173 -4.39 -10.81 16.91
CA PRO A 173 -3.53 -11.63 17.76
C PRO A 173 -2.04 -11.28 17.66
N ASP A 174 -1.52 -11.05 16.44
CA ASP A 174 -0.11 -10.73 16.23
C ASP A 174 0.23 -9.32 16.75
N LEU A 175 -0.67 -8.36 16.51
CA LEU A 175 -0.53 -7.01 17.06
C LEU A 175 -0.54 -7.01 18.60
N ASP A 176 -1.39 -7.85 19.22
CA ASP A 176 -1.44 -7.96 20.69
C ASP A 176 -0.18 -8.63 21.26
N ALA A 177 0.42 -9.56 20.53
CA ALA A 177 1.64 -10.26 20.93
C ALA A 177 2.91 -9.42 20.73
N ALA A 178 2.85 -8.38 19.86
CA ALA A 178 4.00 -7.55 19.54
C ALA A 178 4.65 -6.93 20.78
N CYS A 179 5.95 -7.14 20.96
CA CYS A 179 6.74 -6.54 22.02
C CYS A 179 7.73 -5.49 21.49
N LEU A 180 8.32 -4.71 22.38
CA LEU A 180 9.24 -3.64 22.00
C LEU A 180 10.48 -4.18 21.29
N ASP A 181 10.97 -5.35 21.69
CA ASP A 181 12.16 -5.96 21.09
C ASP A 181 11.90 -6.36 19.62
N ASP A 182 10.74 -6.97 19.34
CA ASP A 182 10.34 -7.37 17.97
C ASP A 182 10.23 -6.14 17.06
N VAL A 183 9.57 -5.10 17.57
CA VAL A 183 9.36 -3.84 16.85
C VAL A 183 10.70 -3.14 16.60
N THR A 184 11.60 -3.11 17.58
CA THR A 184 12.93 -2.52 17.44
C THR A 184 13.78 -3.31 16.44
N ALA A 185 13.69 -4.64 16.44
CA ALA A 185 14.37 -5.51 15.49
C ALA A 185 13.86 -5.27 14.05
N PHE A 186 12.56 -5.16 13.88
CA PHE A 186 11.96 -4.85 12.58
C PHE A 186 12.43 -3.48 12.05
N HIS A 187 12.43 -2.45 12.89
CA HIS A 187 12.92 -1.13 12.54
C HIS A 187 14.37 -1.16 12.09
N SER A 188 15.27 -1.70 12.92
CA SER A 188 16.71 -1.75 12.64
C SER A 188 17.04 -2.56 11.37
N THR A 189 16.22 -3.54 11.04
CA THR A 189 16.39 -4.37 9.85
C THR A 189 16.00 -3.64 8.56
N TRP A 190 14.90 -2.91 8.58
CA TRP A 190 14.27 -2.44 7.37
C TRP A 190 14.33 -0.92 7.15
N TYR A 191 14.32 -0.11 8.22
CA TYR A 191 14.33 1.36 8.16
C TYR A 191 15.77 1.88 8.21
N ARG A 192 16.46 1.72 7.09
CA ARG A 192 17.88 2.03 6.96
C ARG A 192 18.17 2.74 5.64
N PRO A 193 19.23 3.57 5.57
CA PRO A 193 19.52 4.38 4.38
C PRO A 193 19.65 3.57 3.09
N ASP A 194 20.35 2.45 3.09
CA ASP A 194 20.58 1.61 1.92
C ASP A 194 19.33 0.83 1.44
N ASN A 195 18.28 0.78 2.28
CA ASN A 195 16.96 0.25 1.94
C ASN A 195 15.95 1.36 1.53
N ALA A 196 16.40 2.62 1.47
CA ALA A 196 15.56 3.77 1.21
C ALA A 196 15.84 4.42 -0.16
N VAL A 197 14.83 5.11 -0.67
CA VAL A 197 14.92 6.02 -1.81
C VAL A 197 14.24 7.32 -1.44
N LEU A 198 15.00 8.41 -1.44
CA LEU A 198 14.45 9.75 -1.35
C LEU A 198 14.11 10.27 -2.75
N VAL A 199 12.92 10.79 -2.93
CA VAL A 199 12.50 11.51 -4.14
C VAL A 199 12.11 12.93 -3.77
N ILE A 200 12.74 13.91 -4.40
CA ILE A 200 12.43 15.34 -4.28
C ILE A 200 11.91 15.79 -5.65
N SER A 201 10.70 16.34 -5.72
CA SER A 201 10.09 16.75 -6.98
C SER A 201 9.34 18.06 -6.83
N GLY A 202 9.57 19.00 -7.73
CA GLY A 202 8.90 20.29 -7.74
C GLY A 202 9.86 21.47 -7.87
N CYS A 203 9.51 22.59 -7.23
CA CYS A 203 10.26 23.84 -7.30
C CYS A 203 11.59 23.75 -6.52
N VAL A 204 12.55 23.08 -7.11
CA VAL A 204 13.92 22.88 -6.58
C VAL A 204 14.89 22.69 -7.75
N GLU A 205 16.06 23.29 -7.67
CA GLU A 205 17.14 22.98 -8.60
C GLU A 205 17.80 21.64 -8.24
N ALA A 206 18.31 20.92 -9.27
CA ALA A 206 18.83 19.58 -9.06
C ALA A 206 19.98 19.54 -8.05
N ASP A 207 20.97 20.43 -8.21
CA ASP A 207 22.15 20.51 -7.35
C ASP A 207 21.79 20.94 -5.92
N GLU A 208 20.81 21.83 -5.77
CA GLU A 208 20.29 22.25 -4.46
C GLU A 208 19.65 21.04 -3.75
N GLY A 209 18.75 20.33 -4.43
CA GLY A 209 18.08 19.14 -3.87
C GLY A 209 19.05 18.05 -3.46
N LEU A 210 20.07 17.77 -4.28
CA LEU A 210 21.12 16.80 -3.95
C LEU A 210 21.98 17.27 -2.77
N THR A 211 22.34 18.55 -2.71
CA THR A 211 23.15 19.10 -1.62
C THR A 211 22.39 19.06 -0.28
N LEU A 212 21.11 19.43 -0.27
CA LEU A 212 20.30 19.37 0.93
C LEU A 212 20.05 17.93 1.39
N ALA A 213 19.84 16.99 0.44
CA ALA A 213 19.71 15.58 0.77
C ALA A 213 20.98 15.03 1.42
N ASP A 214 22.15 15.37 0.88
CA ASP A 214 23.43 14.95 1.47
C ASP A 214 23.67 15.58 2.84
N LYS A 215 23.36 16.86 3.00
CA LYS A 215 23.50 17.59 4.28
C LYS A 215 22.74 16.92 5.42
N TYR A 216 21.48 16.51 5.19
CA TYR A 216 20.62 15.99 6.24
C TYR A 216 20.64 14.47 6.31
N LEU A 217 20.40 13.81 5.21
CA LEU A 217 20.25 12.36 5.16
C LEU A 217 21.58 11.62 4.95
N GLY A 218 22.59 12.29 4.37
CA GLY A 218 23.97 11.79 4.33
C GLY A 218 24.61 11.67 5.70
N ALA A 219 24.16 12.49 6.67
CA ALA A 219 24.62 12.42 8.05
C ALA A 219 24.05 11.23 8.84
N VAL A 220 22.99 10.58 8.35
CA VAL A 220 22.44 9.37 8.98
C VAL A 220 23.44 8.23 8.84
N PRO A 221 23.79 7.53 9.95
CA PRO A 221 24.77 6.46 9.88
C PRO A 221 24.42 5.37 8.87
N ALA A 222 25.44 4.89 8.15
CA ALA A 222 25.27 3.72 7.30
C ALA A 222 24.89 2.49 8.13
N ALA A 223 24.00 1.67 7.57
CA ALA A 223 23.60 0.43 8.23
C ALA A 223 24.73 -0.62 8.18
N THR A 224 24.72 -1.54 9.14
CA THR A 224 25.63 -2.67 9.19
C THR A 224 24.89 -3.97 8.82
N GLY A 225 25.61 -4.90 8.18
CA GLY A 225 25.04 -6.18 7.73
C GLY A 225 24.18 -6.07 6.49
N ASP A 226 23.83 -7.21 5.92
CA ASP A 226 23.05 -7.31 4.70
C ASP A 226 21.54 -7.21 4.99
N LEU A 227 20.78 -6.72 4.01
CA LEU A 227 19.34 -6.81 4.04
C LEU A 227 18.88 -8.28 3.87
N PRO A 228 17.85 -8.72 4.59
CA PRO A 228 17.29 -10.05 4.39
C PRO A 228 16.85 -10.26 2.95
N GLU A 229 17.05 -11.48 2.45
CA GLU A 229 16.43 -11.88 1.18
C GLU A 229 14.93 -11.98 1.36
N ARG A 230 14.18 -11.44 0.39
CA ARG A 230 12.72 -11.54 0.38
C ARG A 230 12.29 -12.98 0.19
N ILE A 231 11.39 -13.42 1.03
CA ILE A 231 10.79 -14.74 0.96
C ILE A 231 10.05 -14.89 -0.38
N GLN A 232 10.41 -15.93 -1.14
CA GLN A 232 9.72 -16.29 -2.37
C GLN A 232 8.59 -17.27 -2.02
N GLY A 233 7.36 -16.78 -2.02
CA GLY A 233 6.20 -17.61 -1.76
C GLY A 233 5.78 -18.45 -2.98
N ARG A 234 5.20 -19.62 -2.74
CA ARG A 234 4.63 -20.47 -3.78
C ARG A 234 3.17 -20.12 -4.01
N VAL A 235 2.85 -19.59 -5.17
CA VAL A 235 1.48 -19.25 -5.54
C VAL A 235 0.63 -20.51 -5.74
N ARG A 236 -0.57 -20.53 -5.19
CA ARG A 236 -1.54 -21.64 -5.38
C ARG A 236 -2.12 -21.61 -6.80
N HIS A 237 -2.31 -22.81 -7.36
CA HIS A 237 -2.86 -22.99 -8.71
C HIS A 237 -4.20 -23.77 -8.74
N ASP A 238 -4.74 -24.08 -7.58
CA ASP A 238 -5.90 -24.95 -7.40
C ASP A 238 -7.27 -24.25 -7.57
N ASN A 239 -7.28 -22.94 -7.91
CA ASN A 239 -8.48 -22.14 -8.14
C ASN A 239 -9.61 -22.43 -7.14
N PRO A 240 -9.40 -22.23 -5.84
CA PRO A 240 -10.35 -22.62 -4.82
C PRO A 240 -11.67 -21.88 -4.96
N ARG A 241 -12.78 -22.59 -4.77
CA ARG A 241 -14.09 -21.97 -4.58
C ARG A 241 -14.36 -21.89 -3.08
N VAL A 242 -14.36 -20.67 -2.55
CA VAL A 242 -14.67 -20.40 -1.16
C VAL A 242 -16.13 -19.91 -1.07
N VAL A 243 -16.91 -20.49 -0.17
CA VAL A 243 -18.28 -20.06 0.12
C VAL A 243 -18.34 -19.67 1.59
N VAL A 244 -18.66 -18.42 1.85
CA VAL A 244 -18.75 -17.86 3.20
C VAL A 244 -20.16 -17.35 3.46
N THR A 245 -20.75 -17.76 4.58
CA THR A 245 -22.06 -17.28 5.01
C THR A 245 -21.90 -16.20 6.07
N ARG A 246 -22.44 -15.03 5.81
CA ARG A 246 -22.43 -13.86 6.71
C ARG A 246 -23.81 -13.19 6.69
N PRO A 247 -24.19 -12.48 7.74
CA PRO A 247 -25.42 -11.67 7.77
C PRO A 247 -25.22 -10.38 6.96
N LEU A 248 -25.18 -10.50 5.64
CA LEU A 248 -24.91 -9.41 4.69
C LEU A 248 -26.18 -8.98 3.94
N PRO A 249 -26.28 -7.73 3.50
CA PRO A 249 -27.46 -7.22 2.81
C PRO A 249 -27.79 -7.94 1.53
N ARG A 250 -26.78 -8.49 0.83
CA ARG A 250 -26.93 -9.18 -0.46
C ARG A 250 -25.87 -10.25 -0.66
N THR A 251 -26.18 -11.26 -1.46
CA THR A 251 -25.16 -12.23 -1.93
C THR A 251 -24.22 -11.54 -2.92
N ALA A 252 -22.91 -11.70 -2.69
CA ALA A 252 -21.86 -11.26 -3.61
C ALA A 252 -21.15 -12.49 -4.20
N VAL A 253 -20.75 -12.38 -5.45
CA VAL A 253 -19.87 -13.33 -6.13
C VAL A 253 -18.66 -12.57 -6.62
N THR A 254 -17.49 -12.97 -6.14
CA THR A 254 -16.22 -12.38 -6.53
C THR A 254 -15.38 -13.38 -7.27
N ARG A 255 -14.68 -12.93 -8.29
CA ARG A 255 -13.73 -13.72 -9.06
C ARG A 255 -12.40 -13.00 -9.10
N ALA A 256 -11.31 -13.73 -8.90
CA ALA A 256 -9.95 -13.22 -9.00
C ALA A 256 -9.16 -14.01 -10.04
N TRP A 257 -8.32 -13.32 -10.77
CA TRP A 257 -7.42 -13.91 -11.77
C TRP A 257 -5.99 -13.53 -11.46
N ALA A 258 -5.08 -14.45 -11.74
CA ALA A 258 -3.66 -14.13 -11.73
C ALA A 258 -3.30 -13.25 -12.92
N THR A 259 -2.50 -12.22 -12.66
CA THR A 259 -1.91 -11.37 -13.69
C THR A 259 -0.39 -11.41 -13.58
N PRO A 260 0.34 -11.16 -14.67
CA PRO A 260 1.78 -10.93 -14.58
C PRO A 260 2.11 -9.77 -13.63
N PRO A 261 3.33 -9.72 -13.08
CA PRO A 261 3.80 -8.56 -12.29
C PRO A 261 3.62 -7.25 -13.05
N ILE A 262 3.45 -6.14 -12.31
CA ILE A 262 3.29 -4.80 -12.90
C ILE A 262 4.48 -4.40 -13.78
N THR A 263 5.66 -4.93 -13.49
CA THR A 263 6.90 -4.72 -14.25
C THR A 263 6.94 -5.50 -15.57
N ASN A 264 6.03 -6.46 -15.77
CA ASN A 264 5.96 -7.22 -17.01
C ASN A 264 5.21 -6.41 -18.08
N PRO A 265 5.78 -6.23 -19.29
CA PRO A 265 5.12 -5.50 -20.39
C PRO A 265 3.70 -6.02 -20.71
N ASP A 266 3.48 -7.32 -20.59
CA ASP A 266 2.17 -7.94 -20.84
C ASP A 266 1.09 -7.50 -19.86
N ASN A 267 1.46 -6.99 -18.68
CA ASN A 267 0.51 -6.47 -17.71
C ASN A 267 -0.29 -5.29 -18.28
N THR A 268 0.38 -4.37 -18.98
CA THR A 268 -0.26 -3.21 -19.61
C THR A 268 -1.29 -3.64 -20.64
N HIS A 269 -0.95 -4.60 -21.51
CA HIS A 269 -1.86 -5.12 -22.52
C HIS A 269 -3.09 -5.82 -21.91
N ARG A 270 -2.88 -6.63 -20.85
CA ARG A 270 -3.97 -7.32 -20.14
C ARG A 270 -4.88 -6.34 -19.41
N ARG A 271 -4.35 -5.27 -18.83
CA ARG A 271 -5.17 -4.20 -18.21
C ARG A 271 -6.10 -3.51 -19.21
N HIS A 272 -5.61 -3.21 -20.41
CA HIS A 272 -6.44 -2.65 -21.47
C HIS A 272 -7.46 -3.67 -21.99
N GLY A 273 -7.06 -4.90 -22.23
CA GLY A 273 -7.97 -5.98 -22.62
C GLY A 273 -9.08 -6.23 -21.62
N HIS A 274 -8.76 -6.19 -20.32
CA HIS A 274 -9.74 -6.37 -19.24
C HIS A 274 -10.75 -5.20 -19.19
N ARG A 275 -10.33 -3.98 -19.46
CA ARG A 275 -11.25 -2.84 -19.60
C ARG A 275 -12.20 -3.02 -20.79
N HIS A 276 -11.71 -3.54 -21.91
CA HIS A 276 -12.53 -3.83 -23.08
C HIS A 276 -13.50 -5.00 -22.86
N THR A 277 -13.05 -6.06 -22.19
CA THR A 277 -13.93 -7.20 -21.84
C THR A 277 -15.03 -6.76 -20.87
N ARG A 278 -14.71 -5.86 -19.93
CA ARG A 278 -15.67 -5.27 -19.00
C ARG A 278 -16.73 -4.41 -19.70
N ILE A 279 -16.32 -3.63 -20.70
CA ILE A 279 -17.23 -2.86 -21.57
C ILE A 279 -18.05 -3.81 -22.45
N GLY A 280 -17.44 -4.89 -22.96
CA GLY A 280 -18.11 -5.92 -23.73
C GLY A 280 -19.14 -6.69 -22.92
N ASP A 281 -18.86 -7.05 -21.68
CA ASP A 281 -19.80 -7.72 -20.77
C ASP A 281 -20.97 -6.81 -20.37
N GLU A 282 -20.76 -5.52 -20.21
CA GLU A 282 -21.85 -4.54 -20.06
C GLU A 282 -22.70 -4.46 -21.32
N LEU A 283 -22.10 -4.41 -22.49
CA LEU A 283 -22.82 -4.41 -23.79
C LEU A 283 -23.54 -5.73 -24.03
N THR A 284 -22.95 -6.87 -23.68
CA THR A 284 -23.58 -8.18 -23.85
C THR A 284 -24.73 -8.39 -22.84
N ALA A 285 -24.64 -7.83 -21.65
CA ALA A 285 -25.76 -7.83 -20.70
C ALA A 285 -26.94 -6.96 -21.14
N HIS A 286 -26.69 -5.92 -21.95
CA HIS A 286 -27.71 -5.07 -22.53
C HIS A 286 -28.31 -5.65 -23.83
N SER A 287 -27.63 -6.52 -24.53
CA SER A 287 -28.08 -7.11 -25.79
C SER A 287 -29.01 -8.34 -25.65
N HIS A 288 -29.25 -8.81 -24.43
CA HIS A 288 -30.28 -9.83 -24.21
C HIS A 288 -31.66 -9.17 -24.05
N PRO A 289 -32.59 -9.41 -24.98
CA PRO A 289 -33.94 -8.84 -24.90
C PRO A 289 -34.76 -9.61 -23.85
N GLY A 290 -34.54 -9.32 -22.62
CA GLY A 290 -35.20 -9.88 -21.46
C GLY A 290 -35.68 -8.79 -20.52
N LYS A 291 -36.82 -8.19 -20.85
CA LYS A 291 -37.78 -7.47 -19.96
C LYS A 291 -37.17 -6.82 -18.68
N GLY A 292 -37.04 -5.49 -18.74
CA GLY A 292 -37.29 -4.58 -17.63
C GLY A 292 -36.52 -4.80 -16.35
N THR A 293 -35.21 -4.51 -16.35
CA THR A 293 -34.46 -4.34 -15.08
C THR A 293 -33.52 -3.16 -15.21
N SER A 294 -33.58 -2.29 -14.20
CA SER A 294 -32.70 -1.12 -14.03
C SER A 294 -31.23 -1.46 -14.23
N PRO A 295 -30.39 -0.52 -14.74
CA PRO A 295 -28.99 -0.77 -14.95
C PRO A 295 -28.30 -1.13 -13.64
N ARG A 296 -27.63 -2.27 -13.62
CA ARG A 296 -26.88 -2.76 -12.46
C ARG A 296 -25.62 -1.91 -12.30
N ARG A 297 -25.48 -1.31 -11.14
CA ARG A 297 -24.25 -0.59 -10.77
C ARG A 297 -23.17 -1.61 -10.44
N TRP A 298 -22.09 -1.66 -11.22
CA TRP A 298 -20.91 -2.43 -10.95
C TRP A 298 -19.90 -1.54 -10.23
N SER A 299 -19.43 -1.96 -9.07
CA SER A 299 -18.25 -1.36 -8.42
C SER A 299 -17.07 -2.29 -8.64
N GLY A 300 -16.03 -1.83 -9.30
CA GLY A 300 -14.80 -2.58 -9.49
C GLY A 300 -13.71 -1.98 -8.64
N TYR A 301 -12.96 -2.83 -7.95
CA TYR A 301 -11.71 -2.45 -7.29
C TYR A 301 -10.54 -2.88 -8.15
N GLU A 302 -9.77 -1.91 -8.64
CA GLU A 302 -8.45 -2.16 -9.21
C GLU A 302 -7.42 -1.80 -8.15
N ARG A 303 -6.79 -2.81 -7.56
CA ARG A 303 -5.55 -2.64 -6.83
C ARG A 303 -4.46 -3.38 -7.58
N LEU A 304 -3.41 -2.68 -7.91
CA LEU A 304 -2.25 -3.22 -8.59
C LEU A 304 -1.09 -3.25 -7.60
N TRP A 305 -0.40 -4.37 -7.64
CA TRP A 305 0.71 -4.65 -6.76
C TRP A 305 1.97 -4.88 -7.58
N ALA A 306 3.09 -4.35 -7.11
CA ALA A 306 4.40 -4.63 -7.67
C ALA A 306 5.01 -5.82 -6.90
N GLY A 307 5.11 -6.98 -7.53
CA GLY A 307 5.69 -8.18 -6.92
C GLY A 307 5.58 -9.39 -7.83
N THR A 308 6.20 -10.51 -7.49
CA THR A 308 6.29 -11.71 -8.33
C THR A 308 5.00 -12.52 -8.45
N GLY A 309 3.91 -12.10 -7.82
CA GLY A 309 2.61 -12.76 -7.92
C GLY A 309 1.48 -11.79 -7.67
N ASN A 310 0.83 -11.32 -8.73
CA ASN A 310 -0.25 -10.36 -8.62
C ASN A 310 -1.63 -11.02 -8.57
N VAL A 311 -2.51 -10.46 -7.74
CA VAL A 311 -3.95 -10.65 -7.82
C VAL A 311 -4.51 -9.60 -8.77
N GLY A 312 -5.06 -10.03 -9.88
CA GLY A 312 -5.77 -9.16 -10.81
C GLY A 312 -7.10 -8.67 -10.24
N SER A 313 -7.70 -7.72 -10.91
CA SER A 313 -8.93 -7.07 -10.50
C SER A 313 -10.04 -8.05 -10.08
N SER A 314 -10.70 -7.75 -8.98
CA SER A 314 -11.95 -8.40 -8.59
C SER A 314 -13.15 -7.55 -9.02
N SER A 315 -14.16 -8.17 -9.60
CA SER A 315 -15.45 -7.53 -9.83
C SER A 315 -16.51 -8.16 -8.93
N VAL A 316 -17.24 -7.32 -8.20
CA VAL A 316 -18.36 -7.77 -7.37
C VAL A 316 -19.66 -7.54 -8.14
N GLY A 317 -20.35 -8.61 -8.45
CA GLY A 317 -21.67 -8.57 -9.07
C GLY A 317 -22.73 -9.13 -8.13
N THR A 318 -23.87 -8.46 -7.98
CA THR A 318 -25.01 -8.98 -7.23
C THR A 318 -25.99 -9.70 -8.16
N PRO A 319 -26.14 -11.04 -8.09
CA PRO A 319 -27.19 -11.72 -8.83
C PRO A 319 -28.55 -11.48 -8.15
N GLN A 320 -29.58 -11.18 -8.94
CA GLN A 320 -30.95 -11.30 -8.46
C GLN A 320 -31.26 -12.80 -8.25
N ALA A 321 -31.74 -13.12 -7.07
CA ALA A 321 -32.26 -14.45 -6.77
C ALA A 321 -33.39 -14.79 -7.76
N ARG A 322 -33.14 -15.72 -8.68
CA ARG A 322 -34.25 -16.43 -9.36
C ARG A 322 -34.78 -17.43 -8.35
N GLY A 323 -36.04 -17.27 -7.99
CA GLY A 323 -36.73 -18.24 -7.18
C GLY A 323 -36.64 -19.64 -7.83
N LEU A 324 -36.10 -20.56 -7.10
CA LEU A 324 -36.23 -21.99 -7.36
C LEU A 324 -37.73 -22.32 -7.26
N ARG A 325 -38.37 -22.51 -8.38
CA ARG A 325 -39.62 -23.25 -8.43
C ARG A 325 -39.26 -24.72 -8.28
N GLU A 326 -39.61 -25.27 -7.14
CA GLU A 326 -39.69 -26.72 -6.98
C GLU A 326 -40.63 -27.29 -8.06
N ARG A 327 -40.07 -28.13 -8.93
CA ARG A 327 -40.88 -29.04 -9.73
C ARG A 327 -41.26 -30.20 -8.80
N THR A 328 -42.47 -30.17 -8.33
CA THR A 328 -43.08 -31.38 -7.82
C THR A 328 -43.40 -32.26 -9.01
N ASP A 329 -42.61 -33.33 -9.18
CA ASP A 329 -42.97 -34.46 -10.01
C ASP A 329 -44.22 -35.14 -9.42
N ARG A 330 -45.36 -34.94 -10.03
CA ARG A 330 -46.51 -35.86 -9.87
C ARG A 330 -46.43 -36.90 -10.97
N GLY A 331 -46.10 -38.10 -10.51
CA GLY A 331 -46.27 -39.23 -11.36
C GLY A 331 -47.72 -39.45 -11.77
N CYS A 332 -47.94 -39.89 -13.01
CA CYS A 332 -49.12 -40.64 -13.46
C CYS A 332 -48.67 -41.78 -14.33
N ARG A 333 -49.09 -42.91 -13.94
CA ARG A 333 -49.37 -44.18 -14.57
C ARG A 333 -49.05 -44.34 -16.07
#